data_8c69007ae50de1ea251cd1267ee83df6
#
_entry.id   8c69007ae50de1ea251cd1267ee83df6
#
_cell.length_a   1.000
_cell.length_b   1.000
_cell.length_c   1.000
_cell.angle_alpha   90.00
_cell.angle_beta   90.00
_cell.angle_gamma   90.00
#
_symmetry.space_group_name_H-M   'P 1'
#
loop_
_entity.id
_entity.type
_entity.pdbx_description
1 polymer ?
#
loop_
_entity_poly.entity_id
_entity_poly.type
_entity_poly.pdbx_seq_one_letter_code
_entity_poly.pdbx_strand_id
1 'polypeptide(L)'
;MPINDVRNTVLAIANKNNYGYISPQDFNLYAKQAQMDLFEDYFYQYNNWINRENQRSSGSGYADIIKGLEEVIDSFSVEAFLSLNPNVPAGSNNYNLPSNYYLVNKLFRYPTLRVAGTTPGVVANSLVDAGTDFLAAGVQPGDLVVNTSATGAAPYPVTGSVGLQTWAQYITNSAPGNNNDTIVLSSNLFSDPAGLASESYAIYDAKNIVEVERVSQRKIFNLTSSKLTAPTKQYPCYVLDGNMITVYPTVWDGYNVPYTVGDIMGLCDVKAQYIRYPNTPRWTWVDLIGGEPLFNASAADYQDFELPISDEPSLVAKICQYVGIEIREPEVLAFGQGEETSDTQETS
;
A
#
# COMPACT_ATOMS: atom_id res chain seq x y z
N MET A 1 6.99 7.54 15.73
CA MET A 1 7.06 8.63 16.75
C MET A 1 5.94 8.41 17.75
N PRO A 2 6.22 8.31 19.07
CA PRO A 2 5.20 7.98 20.07
C PRO A 2 4.17 9.09 20.24
N ILE A 3 2.90 8.78 20.04
CA ILE A 3 1.80 9.76 20.09
C ILE A 3 1.58 10.32 21.51
N ASN A 4 1.86 9.52 22.53
CA ASN A 4 1.70 9.95 23.92
C ASN A 4 2.69 11.04 24.33
N ASP A 5 3.93 10.96 23.85
CA ASP A 5 4.96 11.95 24.14
C ASP A 5 4.65 13.29 23.47
N VAL A 6 4.24 13.23 22.20
CA VAL A 6 3.78 14.42 21.46
C VAL A 6 2.59 15.09 22.17
N ARG A 7 1.59 14.29 22.60
CA ARG A 7 0.43 14.81 23.33
C ARG A 7 0.83 15.48 24.65
N ASN A 8 1.71 14.87 25.40
CA ASN A 8 2.19 15.44 26.67
C ASN A 8 2.93 16.76 26.44
N THR A 9 3.73 16.85 25.37
CA THR A 9 4.44 18.08 24.99
C THR A 9 3.45 19.17 24.60
N VAL A 10 2.46 18.85 23.75
CA VAL A 10 1.40 19.81 23.36
C VAL A 10 0.61 20.29 24.56
N LEU A 11 0.22 19.40 25.47
CA LEU A 11 -0.47 19.77 26.71
C LEU A 11 0.39 20.65 27.63
N ALA A 12 1.69 20.37 27.73
CA ALA A 12 2.61 21.19 28.53
C ALA A 12 2.72 22.61 27.97
N ILE A 13 2.73 22.78 26.64
CA ILE A 13 2.75 24.07 25.96
C ILE A 13 1.41 24.80 26.14
N ALA A 14 0.30 24.11 25.87
CA ALA A 14 -1.04 24.70 25.92
C ALA A 14 -1.50 25.05 27.36
N ASN A 15 -1.03 24.30 28.37
CA ASN A 15 -1.48 24.45 29.75
C ASN A 15 -0.64 25.41 30.60
N LYS A 16 0.23 26.20 29.97
CA LYS A 16 1.13 27.16 30.66
C LYS A 16 0.40 28.14 31.60
N ASN A 17 -0.88 28.42 31.33
CA ASN A 17 -1.71 29.33 32.09
C ASN A 17 -2.98 28.71 32.71
N ASN A 18 -3.06 27.38 32.84
CA ASN A 18 -4.22 26.62 33.36
C ASN A 18 -5.54 26.79 32.57
N TYR A 19 -5.52 27.25 31.34
CA TYR A 19 -6.74 27.48 30.55
C TYR A 19 -6.95 26.51 29.38
N GLY A 20 -5.99 25.61 29.13
CA GLY A 20 -6.01 24.76 27.95
C GLY A 20 -6.31 23.29 28.24
N TYR A 21 -7.58 22.92 28.35
CA TYR A 21 -7.97 21.50 28.27
C TYR A 21 -8.24 21.15 26.81
N ILE A 22 -7.49 20.16 26.30
CA ILE A 22 -7.71 19.59 24.97
C ILE A 22 -8.33 18.21 25.16
N SER A 23 -9.50 17.99 24.61
CA SER A 23 -10.12 16.67 24.69
C SER A 23 -9.28 15.64 23.88
N PRO A 24 -9.30 14.37 24.28
CA PRO A 24 -8.62 13.33 23.51
C PRO A 24 -9.12 13.22 22.06
N GLN A 25 -10.38 13.55 21.82
CA GLN A 25 -10.99 13.52 20.49
C GLN A 25 -10.45 14.65 19.61
N ASP A 26 -10.39 15.87 20.16
CA ASP A 26 -9.88 17.05 19.45
C ASP A 26 -8.37 16.88 19.17
N PHE A 27 -7.61 16.38 20.17
CA PHE A 27 -6.20 16.05 19.94
C PHE A 27 -6.02 15.08 18.77
N ASN A 28 -6.80 14.00 18.69
CA ASN A 28 -6.70 13.03 17.59
C ASN A 28 -7.05 13.68 16.24
N LEU A 29 -7.99 14.61 16.20
CA LEU A 29 -8.34 15.34 14.99
C LEU A 29 -7.17 16.23 14.51
N TYR A 30 -6.57 17.00 15.41
CA TYR A 30 -5.44 17.87 15.08
C TYR A 30 -4.17 17.09 14.77
N ALA A 31 -3.92 16.00 15.49
CA ALA A 31 -2.83 15.09 15.22
C ALA A 31 -2.89 14.51 13.80
N LYS A 32 -4.09 14.07 13.38
CA LYS A 32 -4.32 13.60 12.00
C LYS A 32 -4.02 14.69 10.98
N GLN A 33 -4.54 15.90 11.19
CA GLN A 33 -4.37 17.00 10.24
C GLN A 33 -2.90 17.42 10.15
N ALA A 34 -2.22 17.58 11.29
CA ALA A 34 -0.81 17.97 11.32
C ALA A 34 0.09 16.90 10.65
N GLN A 35 -0.18 15.62 10.85
CA GLN A 35 0.56 14.56 10.15
C GLN A 35 0.36 14.62 8.64
N MET A 36 -0.85 14.91 8.16
CA MET A 36 -1.12 15.04 6.73
C MET A 36 -0.42 16.26 6.13
N ASP A 37 -0.43 17.39 6.82
CA ASP A 37 0.24 18.60 6.35
C ASP A 37 1.76 18.38 6.19
N LEU A 38 2.40 17.75 7.17
CA LEU A 38 3.83 17.42 7.07
C LEU A 38 4.12 16.37 5.98
N PHE A 39 3.23 15.39 5.82
CA PHE A 39 3.36 14.41 4.74
C PHE A 39 3.32 15.07 3.36
N GLU A 40 2.41 16.00 3.12
CA GLU A 40 2.33 16.73 1.85
C GLU A 40 3.54 17.68 1.66
N ASP A 41 4.05 18.24 2.74
CA ASP A 41 5.21 19.13 2.70
C ASP A 41 6.49 18.42 2.24
N TYR A 42 6.70 17.15 2.56
CA TYR A 42 7.84 16.37 2.04
C TYR A 42 7.88 16.34 0.51
N PHE A 43 6.74 16.17 -0.16
CA PHE A 43 6.68 16.18 -1.63
C PHE A 43 6.93 17.57 -2.20
N TYR A 44 6.44 18.61 -1.51
CA TYR A 44 6.68 19.97 -1.92
C TYR A 44 8.16 20.34 -1.81
N GLN A 45 8.80 20.02 -0.69
CA GLN A 45 10.23 20.21 -0.48
C GLN A 45 11.07 19.45 -1.48
N TYR A 46 10.76 18.17 -1.71
CA TYR A 46 11.45 17.34 -2.70
C TYR A 46 11.42 17.96 -4.10
N ASN A 47 10.25 18.39 -4.55
CA ASN A 47 10.09 19.07 -5.84
C ASN A 47 10.90 20.37 -5.92
N ASN A 48 10.89 21.18 -4.87
CA ASN A 48 11.64 22.42 -4.82
C ASN A 48 13.16 22.16 -4.90
N TRP A 49 13.66 21.16 -4.19
CA TRP A 49 15.07 20.82 -4.22
C TRP A 49 15.50 20.31 -5.59
N ILE A 50 14.72 19.43 -6.24
CA ILE A 50 15.01 18.96 -7.61
C ILE A 50 15.03 20.13 -8.59
N ASN A 51 14.07 21.04 -8.52
CA ASN A 51 14.03 22.19 -9.41
C ASN A 51 15.23 23.12 -9.20
N ARG A 52 15.66 23.32 -7.96
CA ARG A 52 16.87 24.11 -7.63
C ARG A 52 18.14 23.42 -8.15
N GLU A 53 18.24 22.11 -8.01
CA GLU A 53 19.39 21.35 -8.52
C GLU A 53 19.47 21.41 -10.06
N ASN A 54 18.34 21.26 -10.73
CA ASN A 54 18.27 21.38 -12.21
C ASN A 54 18.63 22.77 -12.71
N GLN A 55 18.46 23.84 -11.90
CA GLN A 55 18.83 25.20 -12.25
C GLN A 55 20.29 25.54 -11.95
N ARG A 56 20.99 24.72 -11.17
CA ARG A 56 22.40 24.95 -10.84
C ARG A 56 23.30 24.59 -12.02
N SER A 57 24.16 25.53 -12.38
CA SER A 57 25.19 25.31 -13.41
C SER A 57 26.50 24.75 -12.85
N SER A 58 26.67 24.63 -11.53
CA SER A 58 27.85 24.10 -10.87
C SER A 58 27.49 22.89 -10.00
N GLY A 59 28.21 21.79 -10.16
CA GLY A 59 27.95 20.50 -9.49
C GLY A 59 28.25 20.41 -7.99
N SER A 60 28.25 21.53 -7.25
CA SER A 60 28.39 21.58 -5.79
C SER A 60 27.01 21.64 -5.11
N GLY A 61 26.20 20.58 -5.24
CA GLY A 61 24.94 20.45 -4.54
C GLY A 61 25.09 19.66 -3.24
N TYR A 62 24.27 20.00 -2.25
CA TYR A 62 24.10 19.15 -1.06
C TYR A 62 23.21 17.94 -1.42
N ALA A 63 23.79 16.91 -2.02
CA ALA A 63 23.08 15.69 -2.42
C ALA A 63 22.42 14.97 -1.24
N ASP A 64 22.91 15.20 -0.03
CA ASP A 64 22.42 14.48 1.16
C ASP A 64 21.02 14.90 1.59
N ILE A 65 20.59 16.13 1.34
CA ILE A 65 19.23 16.58 1.70
C ILE A 65 18.18 15.91 0.81
N ILE A 66 18.41 15.86 -0.49
CA ILE A 66 17.50 15.21 -1.44
C ILE A 66 17.38 13.74 -1.10
N LYS A 67 18.50 13.09 -0.82
CA LYS A 67 18.51 11.69 -0.43
C LYS A 67 17.76 11.43 0.89
N GLY A 68 17.89 12.33 1.88
CA GLY A 68 17.14 12.24 3.12
C GLY A 68 15.63 12.33 2.90
N LEU A 69 15.17 13.24 2.03
CA LEU A 69 13.75 13.35 1.67
C LEU A 69 13.26 12.13 0.87
N GLU A 70 14.09 11.59 -0.04
CA GLU A 70 13.77 10.34 -0.74
C GLU A 70 13.58 9.17 0.24
N GLU A 71 14.47 9.01 1.21
CA GLU A 71 14.37 7.96 2.22
C GLU A 71 13.09 8.07 3.06
N VAL A 72 12.67 9.30 3.40
CA VAL A 72 11.40 9.54 4.10
C VAL A 72 10.21 9.19 3.21
N ILE A 73 10.20 9.62 1.96
CA ILE A 73 9.13 9.29 1.00
C ILE A 73 9.07 7.79 0.75
N ASP A 74 10.22 7.13 0.61
CA ASP A 74 10.30 5.69 0.40
C ASP A 74 9.78 4.88 1.58
N SER A 75 9.79 5.44 2.81
CA SER A 75 9.19 4.77 3.97
C SER A 75 7.67 4.59 3.83
N PHE A 76 7.01 5.38 3.01
CA PHE A 76 5.59 5.26 2.66
C PHE A 76 5.36 4.45 1.37
N SER A 77 6.43 4.03 0.70
CA SER A 77 6.33 3.21 -0.51
C SER A 77 6.02 1.77 -0.13
N VAL A 78 4.93 1.25 -0.68
CA VAL A 78 4.47 -0.12 -0.46
C VAL A 78 4.15 -0.80 -1.78
N GLU A 79 4.17 -2.12 -1.75
CA GLU A 79 3.82 -2.95 -2.89
C GLU A 79 2.56 -3.74 -2.59
N ALA A 80 1.63 -3.76 -3.54
CA ALA A 80 0.43 -4.58 -3.44
C ALA A 80 0.03 -5.15 -4.80
N PHE A 81 -0.52 -6.36 -4.79
CA PHE A 81 -1.25 -6.87 -5.93
C PHE A 81 -2.59 -6.17 -6.05
N LEU A 82 -2.95 -5.83 -7.28
CA LEU A 82 -4.22 -5.18 -7.55
C LEU A 82 -5.30 -6.23 -7.80
N SER A 83 -6.48 -6.00 -7.22
CA SER A 83 -7.65 -6.83 -7.49
C SER A 83 -8.41 -6.33 -8.72
N LEU A 84 -8.91 -7.26 -9.54
CA LEU A 84 -9.83 -6.92 -10.61
C LEU A 84 -11.09 -6.26 -10.03
N ASN A 85 -11.62 -5.27 -10.74
CA ASN A 85 -12.86 -4.64 -10.35
C ASN A 85 -14.05 -5.56 -10.67
N PRO A 86 -14.83 -6.02 -9.68
CA PRO A 86 -15.95 -6.92 -9.92
C PRO A 86 -17.15 -6.28 -10.64
N ASN A 87 -17.18 -4.93 -10.71
CA ASN A 87 -18.31 -4.18 -11.28
C ASN A 87 -18.17 -3.89 -12.78
N VAL A 88 -17.08 -4.37 -13.40
CA VAL A 88 -16.86 -4.20 -14.86
C VAL A 88 -17.15 -5.50 -15.60
N PRO A 89 -17.51 -5.42 -16.91
CA PRO A 89 -17.76 -6.60 -17.71
C PRO A 89 -16.61 -7.61 -17.65
N ALA A 90 -16.94 -8.89 -17.62
CA ALA A 90 -15.95 -9.97 -17.67
C ALA A 90 -14.99 -9.77 -18.86
N GLY A 91 -13.70 -9.91 -18.61
CA GLY A 91 -12.65 -9.70 -19.63
C GLY A 91 -12.10 -8.27 -19.70
N SER A 92 -12.57 -7.33 -18.87
CA SER A 92 -11.94 -6.02 -18.77
C SER A 92 -10.75 -6.08 -17.82
N ASN A 93 -9.63 -5.47 -18.20
CA ASN A 93 -8.41 -5.39 -17.41
C ASN A 93 -8.41 -4.15 -16.49
N ASN A 94 -9.47 -4.00 -15.70
CA ASN A 94 -9.63 -2.90 -14.77
C ASN A 94 -9.33 -3.40 -13.35
N TYR A 95 -8.39 -2.74 -12.71
CA TYR A 95 -7.91 -3.07 -11.38
C TYR A 95 -8.22 -1.93 -10.42
N ASN A 96 -8.60 -2.29 -9.20
CA ASN A 96 -8.79 -1.32 -8.12
C ASN A 96 -7.47 -1.03 -7.43
N LEU A 97 -7.17 0.25 -7.22
CA LEU A 97 -6.10 0.66 -6.34
C LEU A 97 -6.50 0.47 -4.86
N PRO A 98 -5.54 0.22 -3.97
CA PRO A 98 -5.81 0.21 -2.54
C PRO A 98 -6.41 1.54 -2.07
N SER A 99 -7.30 1.48 -1.06
CA SER A 99 -8.01 2.68 -0.57
C SER A 99 -7.10 3.74 0.06
N ASN A 100 -5.91 3.34 0.46
CA ASN A 100 -4.90 4.20 1.08
C ASN A 100 -3.83 4.70 0.10
N TYR A 101 -4.01 4.52 -1.21
CA TYR A 101 -3.03 5.02 -2.17
C TYR A 101 -3.03 6.55 -2.25
N TYR A 102 -1.86 7.12 -2.36
CA TYR A 102 -1.63 8.54 -2.64
C TYR A 102 -1.12 8.75 -4.06
N LEU A 103 -0.02 8.09 -4.42
CA LEU A 103 0.62 8.21 -5.73
C LEU A 103 1.09 6.84 -6.21
N VAL A 104 0.81 6.51 -7.46
CA VAL A 104 1.34 5.29 -8.11
C VAL A 104 2.73 5.61 -8.66
N ASN A 105 3.74 4.88 -8.18
CA ASN A 105 5.12 5.01 -8.67
C ASN A 105 5.30 4.17 -9.93
N LYS A 106 5.12 2.86 -9.81
CA LYS A 106 5.31 1.90 -10.88
C LYS A 106 4.26 0.82 -10.85
N LEU A 107 3.95 0.31 -12.02
CA LEU A 107 3.15 -0.89 -12.18
C LEU A 107 3.98 -1.96 -12.86
N PHE A 108 3.84 -3.18 -12.36
CA PHE A 108 4.46 -4.36 -12.93
C PHE A 108 3.38 -5.38 -13.27
N ARG A 109 3.59 -6.09 -14.34
CA ARG A 109 2.74 -7.21 -14.74
C ARG A 109 3.55 -8.47 -14.90
N TYR A 110 2.96 -9.58 -14.46
CA TYR A 110 3.47 -10.93 -14.68
C TYR A 110 2.74 -11.54 -15.89
N PRO A 111 3.33 -11.48 -17.08
CA PRO A 111 2.62 -11.84 -18.32
C PRO A 111 2.47 -13.33 -18.53
N THR A 112 3.22 -14.16 -17.81
CA THR A 112 3.26 -15.61 -18.00
C THR A 112 2.66 -16.33 -16.81
N LEU A 113 1.42 -16.75 -16.93
CA LEU A 113 0.78 -17.66 -16.00
C LEU A 113 1.26 -19.08 -16.31
N ARG A 114 1.79 -19.80 -15.30
CA ARG A 114 2.16 -21.19 -15.39
C ARG A 114 0.95 -22.09 -15.22
N VAL A 115 0.22 -21.90 -14.14
CA VAL A 115 -0.96 -22.67 -13.78
C VAL A 115 -1.83 -21.86 -12.80
N ALA A 116 -3.13 -22.10 -12.85
CA ALA A 116 -4.09 -21.62 -11.86
C ALA A 116 -5.06 -22.75 -11.51
N GLY A 117 -5.52 -22.80 -10.29
CA GLY A 117 -6.41 -23.83 -9.80
C GLY A 117 -6.96 -23.52 -8.43
N THR A 118 -7.46 -24.56 -7.78
CA THR A 118 -7.95 -24.49 -6.40
C THR A 118 -7.24 -25.53 -5.55
N THR A 119 -6.86 -25.14 -4.33
CA THR A 119 -6.28 -26.06 -3.36
C THR A 119 -7.31 -26.38 -2.28
N PRO A 120 -7.49 -27.66 -1.90
CA PRO A 120 -8.33 -28.01 -0.75
C PRO A 120 -7.73 -27.58 0.60
N GLY A 121 -6.60 -26.95 0.55
CA GLY A 121 -5.97 -26.27 1.64
C GLY A 121 -5.13 -27.01 2.57
N VAL A 122 -4.43 -27.09 3.42
CA VAL A 122 -4.34 -27.48 4.80
C VAL A 122 -2.99 -27.98 5.29
N VAL A 123 -1.99 -27.99 4.46
CA VAL A 123 -0.64 -28.26 4.96
C VAL A 123 0.09 -26.93 5.06
N ALA A 124 0.52 -26.54 6.26
CA ALA A 124 1.29 -25.32 6.46
C ALA A 124 2.46 -25.24 5.48
N ASN A 125 2.63 -24.06 4.87
CA ASN A 125 3.67 -23.82 3.87
C ASN A 125 3.63 -24.74 2.64
N SER A 126 2.46 -25.26 2.27
CA SER A 126 2.32 -26.09 1.10
C SER A 126 1.07 -25.76 0.31
N LEU A 127 1.18 -25.84 -1.01
CA LEU A 127 0.08 -25.81 -1.95
C LEU A 127 -0.10 -27.25 -2.48
N VAL A 128 -1.25 -27.85 -2.26
CA VAL A 128 -1.57 -29.20 -2.74
C VAL A 128 -2.73 -29.13 -3.73
N ASP A 129 -2.53 -29.66 -4.94
CA ASP A 129 -3.58 -29.78 -5.95
C ASP A 129 -3.44 -31.13 -6.65
N ALA A 130 -4.20 -32.11 -6.17
CA ALA A 130 -4.15 -33.50 -6.66
C ALA A 130 -4.51 -33.66 -8.16
N GLY A 131 -5.13 -32.64 -8.75
CA GLY A 131 -5.49 -32.61 -10.18
C GLY A 131 -4.41 -32.08 -11.10
N THR A 132 -3.34 -31.53 -10.54
CA THR A 132 -2.32 -30.77 -11.27
C THR A 132 -0.92 -31.35 -11.10
N ASP A 133 -0.25 -31.65 -12.19
CA ASP A 133 1.20 -31.91 -12.21
C ASP A 133 1.94 -30.57 -12.40
N PHE A 134 2.47 -30.01 -11.32
CA PHE A 134 3.14 -28.73 -11.34
C PHE A 134 4.44 -28.75 -12.15
N LEU A 135 5.13 -29.89 -12.17
CA LEU A 135 6.35 -30.03 -12.96
C LEU A 135 6.02 -30.06 -14.46
N ALA A 136 4.98 -30.78 -14.86
CA ALA A 136 4.52 -30.79 -16.25
C ALA A 136 3.95 -29.41 -16.68
N ALA A 137 3.34 -28.67 -15.75
CA ALA A 137 2.90 -27.30 -15.98
C ALA A 137 4.06 -26.28 -16.10
N GLY A 138 5.29 -26.74 -15.88
CA GLY A 138 6.50 -25.92 -16.01
C GLY A 138 6.80 -25.02 -14.80
N VAL A 139 6.20 -25.30 -13.66
CA VAL A 139 6.50 -24.57 -12.41
C VAL A 139 7.94 -24.83 -11.99
N GLN A 140 8.62 -23.79 -11.57
CA GLN A 140 10.03 -23.84 -11.14
C GLN A 140 10.20 -23.25 -9.75
N PRO A 141 11.25 -23.66 -9.03
CA PRO A 141 11.65 -22.97 -7.80
C PRO A 141 11.90 -21.47 -8.07
N GLY A 142 11.33 -20.63 -7.23
CA GLY A 142 11.37 -19.18 -7.40
C GLY A 142 10.18 -18.58 -8.16
N ASP A 143 9.27 -19.40 -8.70
CA ASP A 143 8.03 -18.88 -9.28
C ASP A 143 7.13 -18.27 -8.20
N LEU A 144 6.39 -17.24 -8.60
CA LEU A 144 5.50 -16.49 -7.75
C LEU A 144 4.17 -17.21 -7.59
N VAL A 145 3.79 -17.53 -6.36
CA VAL A 145 2.49 -18.11 -6.00
C VAL A 145 1.62 -17.05 -5.34
N VAL A 146 0.45 -16.84 -5.89
CA VAL A 146 -0.52 -15.83 -5.42
C VAL A 146 -1.80 -16.52 -5.00
N ASN A 147 -2.32 -16.16 -3.82
CA ASN A 147 -3.66 -16.54 -3.42
C ASN A 147 -4.67 -15.60 -4.08
N THR A 148 -5.53 -16.14 -4.93
CA THR A 148 -6.54 -15.40 -5.69
C THR A 148 -7.95 -15.53 -5.10
N SER A 149 -8.10 -16.15 -3.93
CA SER A 149 -9.38 -16.30 -3.27
C SER A 149 -9.98 -14.96 -2.90
N ALA A 150 -11.28 -14.79 -3.12
CA ALA A 150 -11.98 -13.60 -2.68
C ALA A 150 -12.02 -13.52 -1.15
N THR A 151 -11.70 -12.38 -0.59
CA THR A 151 -11.97 -12.07 0.80
C THR A 151 -13.48 -12.15 1.04
N GLY A 152 -13.94 -13.11 1.83
CA GLY A 152 -15.35 -13.15 2.23
C GLY A 152 -16.10 -14.45 1.98
N ALA A 153 -15.50 -15.51 1.49
CA ALA A 153 -16.09 -16.83 1.63
C ALA A 153 -16.03 -17.22 3.13
N ALA A 154 -17.12 -16.89 3.87
CA ALA A 154 -17.25 -17.32 5.25
C ALA A 154 -17.14 -18.86 5.34
N PRO A 155 -16.52 -19.44 6.39
CA PRO A 155 -16.35 -18.87 7.70
C PRO A 155 -14.94 -18.36 8.05
N TYR A 156 -14.00 -18.40 7.13
CA TYR A 156 -12.65 -17.93 7.40
C TYR A 156 -12.33 -16.81 6.40
N PRO A 157 -12.51 -15.54 6.81
CA PRO A 157 -11.81 -14.49 6.14
C PRO A 157 -10.33 -14.77 6.39
N VAL A 158 -9.64 -15.31 5.43
CA VAL A 158 -8.19 -15.18 5.38
C VAL A 158 -7.99 -13.69 5.25
N THR A 159 -7.83 -13.04 6.37
CA THR A 159 -7.73 -11.60 6.49
C THR A 159 -6.61 -11.15 5.57
N GLY A 160 -6.93 -10.49 4.47
CA GLY A 160 -6.00 -9.94 3.52
C GLY A 160 -5.53 -10.87 2.41
N SER A 161 -6.22 -11.97 2.10
CA SER A 161 -5.71 -13.00 1.20
C SER A 161 -5.71 -12.65 -0.28
N VAL A 162 -6.54 -11.72 -0.73
CA VAL A 162 -6.45 -11.27 -2.12
C VAL A 162 -5.17 -10.49 -2.30
N GLY A 163 -4.27 -11.04 -3.09
CA GLY A 163 -2.97 -10.44 -3.36
C GLY A 163 -1.85 -10.84 -2.41
N LEU A 164 -2.06 -11.71 -1.42
CA LEU A 164 -0.96 -12.33 -0.69
C LEU A 164 -0.16 -13.22 -1.61
N GLN A 165 1.16 -13.13 -1.49
CA GLN A 165 2.12 -13.81 -2.35
C GLN A 165 3.16 -14.57 -1.54
N THR A 166 3.68 -15.62 -2.14
CA THR A 166 4.84 -16.37 -1.66
C THR A 166 5.62 -16.93 -2.85
N TRP A 167 6.71 -17.61 -2.58
CA TRP A 167 7.56 -18.18 -3.61
C TRP A 167 7.54 -19.70 -3.53
N ALA A 168 7.50 -20.36 -4.69
CA ALA A 168 7.70 -21.79 -4.78
C ALA A 168 9.14 -22.16 -4.41
N GLN A 169 9.33 -23.03 -3.42
CA GLN A 169 10.66 -23.51 -3.04
C GLN A 169 11.04 -24.77 -3.83
N TYR A 170 10.21 -25.78 -3.78
CA TYR A 170 10.40 -27.01 -4.53
C TYR A 170 9.07 -27.75 -4.71
N ILE A 171 9.03 -28.65 -5.67
CA ILE A 171 7.88 -29.49 -6.00
C ILE A 171 8.09 -30.88 -5.41
N THR A 172 7.05 -31.46 -4.87
CA THR A 172 7.05 -32.82 -4.30
C THR A 172 5.70 -33.49 -4.53
N ASN A 173 5.54 -34.70 -4.03
CA ASN A 173 4.30 -35.45 -4.10
C ASN A 173 3.62 -35.47 -2.74
N SER A 174 2.30 -35.27 -2.69
CA SER A 174 1.52 -35.36 -1.46
C SER A 174 1.45 -36.78 -0.90
N ALA A 175 1.49 -37.80 -1.79
CA ALA A 175 1.49 -39.22 -1.45
C ALA A 175 2.26 -40.04 -2.48
N PRO A 176 2.77 -41.23 -2.11
CA PRO A 176 3.38 -42.16 -3.07
C PRO A 176 2.39 -42.53 -4.18
N GLY A 177 2.76 -42.23 -5.42
CA GLY A 177 1.94 -42.48 -6.60
C GLY A 177 1.25 -41.25 -7.20
N ASN A 178 1.27 -40.10 -6.52
CA ASN A 178 0.86 -38.86 -7.07
C ASN A 178 2.00 -38.18 -7.84
N ASN A 179 1.68 -37.46 -8.89
CA ASN A 179 2.68 -36.83 -9.75
C ASN A 179 2.81 -35.34 -9.43
N ASN A 180 3.84 -34.98 -8.67
CA ASN A 180 4.26 -33.56 -8.49
C ASN A 180 3.10 -32.61 -8.16
N ASP A 181 2.18 -33.05 -7.32
CA ASP A 181 0.93 -32.38 -6.96
C ASP A 181 1.07 -31.38 -5.78
N THR A 182 2.27 -31.22 -5.29
CA THR A 182 2.55 -30.40 -4.12
C THR A 182 3.71 -29.46 -4.35
N ILE A 183 3.52 -28.18 -4.00
CA ILE A 183 4.57 -27.17 -3.96
C ILE A 183 4.81 -26.78 -2.50
N VAL A 184 6.06 -26.84 -2.08
CA VAL A 184 6.47 -26.26 -0.79
C VAL A 184 6.73 -24.77 -0.97
N LEU A 185 6.15 -23.98 -0.11
CA LEU A 185 6.14 -22.51 -0.16
C LEU A 185 7.13 -21.92 0.83
N SER A 186 7.65 -20.73 0.53
CA SER A 186 8.56 -20.02 1.43
C SER A 186 7.86 -19.45 2.67
N SER A 187 6.55 -19.21 2.58
CA SER A 187 5.72 -18.77 3.70
C SER A 187 4.32 -19.34 3.59
N ASN A 188 3.59 -19.38 4.71
CA ASN A 188 2.21 -19.86 4.70
C ASN A 188 1.30 -18.87 3.99
N LEU A 189 0.73 -19.28 2.87
CA LEU A 189 -0.15 -18.47 2.04
C LEU A 189 -1.61 -18.91 2.14
N PHE A 190 -1.82 -20.23 2.30
CA PHE A 190 -3.13 -20.86 2.36
C PHE A 190 -3.36 -21.32 3.80
N SER A 191 -4.42 -20.85 4.43
CA SER A 191 -4.57 -20.95 5.89
C SER A 191 -5.90 -21.51 6.37
N ASP A 192 -6.55 -22.37 5.58
CA ASP A 192 -7.73 -23.06 6.10
C ASP A 192 -7.34 -24.30 6.92
N PRO A 193 -7.26 -24.21 8.27
CA PRO A 193 -6.86 -25.33 9.12
C PRO A 193 -7.91 -26.45 9.21
N ALA A 194 -9.11 -26.21 8.67
CA ALA A 194 -10.21 -27.16 8.75
C ALA A 194 -10.49 -27.91 7.45
N GLY A 195 -9.82 -27.57 6.34
CA GLY A 195 -10.04 -28.19 5.03
C GLY A 195 -11.46 -28.01 4.48
N LEU A 196 -12.15 -26.95 4.91
CA LEU A 196 -13.57 -26.74 4.62
C LEU A 196 -13.80 -25.84 3.40
N ALA A 197 -12.81 -25.03 3.00
CA ALA A 197 -12.93 -24.14 1.85
C ALA A 197 -11.77 -24.38 0.89
N SER A 198 -12.08 -24.53 -0.39
CA SER A 198 -11.06 -24.51 -1.44
C SER A 198 -10.61 -23.07 -1.68
N GLU A 199 -9.31 -22.82 -1.58
CA GLU A 199 -8.71 -21.54 -1.93
C GLU A 199 -8.20 -21.56 -3.36
N SER A 200 -8.41 -20.47 -4.09
CA SER A 200 -7.93 -20.33 -5.46
C SER A 200 -6.49 -19.82 -5.48
N TYR A 201 -5.70 -20.31 -6.41
CA TYR A 201 -4.32 -19.90 -6.59
C TYR A 201 -3.98 -19.62 -8.05
N ALA A 202 -2.94 -18.83 -8.26
CA ALA A 202 -2.29 -18.62 -9.55
C ALA A 202 -0.77 -18.62 -9.35
N ILE A 203 -0.05 -19.26 -10.29
CA ILE A 203 1.42 -19.33 -10.27
C ILE A 203 1.96 -18.65 -11.52
N TYR A 204 2.81 -17.67 -11.32
CA TYR A 204 3.41 -16.89 -12.39
C TYR A 204 4.92 -17.11 -12.49
N ASP A 205 5.43 -17.02 -13.70
CA ASP A 205 6.87 -16.95 -13.95
C ASP A 205 7.42 -15.63 -13.40
N ALA A 206 8.10 -15.71 -12.27
CA ALA A 206 8.65 -14.53 -11.60
C ALA A 206 9.85 -13.91 -12.34
N LYS A 207 10.47 -14.65 -13.25
CA LYS A 207 11.61 -14.14 -14.05
C LYS A 207 11.14 -13.23 -15.19
N ASN A 208 9.88 -13.32 -15.57
CA ASN A 208 9.31 -12.55 -16.66
C ASN A 208 8.36 -11.47 -16.12
N ILE A 209 8.93 -10.47 -15.48
CA ILE A 209 8.19 -9.28 -15.01
C ILE A 209 8.36 -8.14 -16.00
N VAL A 210 7.27 -7.46 -16.34
CA VAL A 210 7.26 -6.34 -17.29
C VAL A 210 6.72 -5.10 -16.61
N GLU A 211 7.43 -3.98 -16.76
CA GLU A 211 6.95 -2.68 -16.31
C GLU A 211 5.84 -2.18 -17.23
N VAL A 212 4.77 -1.64 -16.64
CA VAL A 212 3.61 -1.12 -17.36
C VAL A 212 3.72 0.39 -17.42
N GLU A 213 3.80 0.96 -18.63
CA GLU A 213 4.01 2.40 -18.84
C GLU A 213 2.71 3.18 -18.58
N ARG A 214 2.80 4.31 -17.87
CA ARG A 214 1.66 5.21 -17.70
C ARG A 214 1.38 6.02 -18.95
N VAL A 215 0.14 5.96 -19.42
CA VAL A 215 -0.34 6.74 -20.56
C VAL A 215 -1.55 7.56 -20.15
N SER A 216 -1.66 8.79 -20.66
CA SER A 216 -2.85 9.60 -20.45
C SER A 216 -4.06 9.06 -21.21
N GLN A 217 -5.25 9.25 -20.65
CA GLN A 217 -6.52 8.85 -21.28
C GLN A 217 -6.68 9.37 -22.71
N ARG A 218 -6.16 10.56 -22.99
CA ARG A 218 -6.18 11.15 -24.33
C ARG A 218 -5.28 10.43 -25.33
N LYS A 219 -4.13 9.93 -24.88
CA LYS A 219 -3.16 9.24 -25.74
C LYS A 219 -3.55 7.80 -26.06
N ILE A 220 -4.24 7.12 -25.15
CA ILE A 220 -4.52 5.69 -25.32
C ILE A 220 -5.35 5.39 -26.56
N PHE A 221 -6.32 6.25 -26.91
CA PHE A 221 -7.10 6.11 -28.13
C PHE A 221 -6.25 6.14 -29.39
N ASN A 222 -5.24 7.01 -29.44
CA ASN A 222 -4.34 7.09 -30.57
C ASN A 222 -3.42 5.85 -30.63
N LEU A 223 -2.98 5.34 -29.50
CA LEU A 223 -2.14 4.15 -29.45
C LEU A 223 -2.90 2.90 -29.89
N THR A 224 -4.11 2.72 -29.40
CA THR A 224 -4.94 1.53 -29.71
C THR A 224 -5.53 1.52 -31.11
N SER A 225 -5.67 2.69 -31.76
CA SER A 225 -6.20 2.79 -33.13
C SER A 225 -5.23 2.30 -34.21
N SER A 226 -3.94 2.22 -33.93
CA SER A 226 -2.91 1.79 -34.88
C SER A 226 -2.31 0.45 -34.45
N LYS A 227 -2.30 -0.52 -35.36
CA LYS A 227 -1.65 -1.83 -35.10
C LYS A 227 -0.15 -1.74 -34.81
N LEU A 228 0.51 -0.67 -35.24
CA LEU A 228 1.95 -0.47 -35.08
C LEU A 228 2.28 0.06 -33.69
N THR A 229 1.41 0.88 -33.10
CA THR A 229 1.61 1.54 -31.81
C THR A 229 0.77 0.95 -30.68
N ALA A 230 -0.08 -0.03 -30.99
CA ALA A 230 -0.92 -0.68 -30.00
C ALA A 230 -0.08 -1.36 -28.90
N PRO A 231 -0.47 -1.23 -27.64
CA PRO A 231 0.21 -1.91 -26.54
C PRO A 231 0.25 -3.42 -26.77
N THR A 232 1.37 -4.02 -26.40
CA THR A 232 1.61 -5.47 -26.52
C THR A 232 1.90 -6.09 -25.16
N LYS A 233 2.00 -7.42 -25.10
CA LYS A 233 2.38 -8.14 -23.87
C LYS A 233 3.77 -7.71 -23.36
N GLN A 234 4.68 -7.39 -24.25
CA GLN A 234 6.04 -6.96 -23.91
C GLN A 234 6.11 -5.48 -23.56
N TYR A 235 5.21 -4.68 -24.09
CA TYR A 235 5.13 -3.23 -23.85
C TYR A 235 3.69 -2.86 -23.45
N PRO A 236 3.27 -3.28 -22.25
CA PRO A 236 1.95 -2.94 -21.74
C PRO A 236 1.93 -1.49 -21.28
N CYS A 237 0.75 -0.89 -21.33
CA CYS A 237 0.54 0.43 -20.75
C CYS A 237 -0.73 0.47 -19.91
N TYR A 238 -0.83 1.49 -19.06
CA TYR A 238 -2.02 1.67 -18.23
C TYR A 238 -2.52 3.10 -18.27
N VAL A 239 -3.80 3.23 -18.01
CA VAL A 239 -4.49 4.50 -17.81
C VAL A 239 -5.05 4.52 -16.39
N LEU A 240 -4.83 5.63 -15.71
CA LEU A 240 -5.38 5.88 -14.37
C LEU A 240 -6.71 6.62 -14.52
N ASP A 241 -7.77 6.09 -13.91
CA ASP A 241 -9.11 6.69 -13.87
C ASP A 241 -9.62 6.69 -12.41
N GLY A 242 -9.38 7.80 -11.72
CA GLY A 242 -9.71 7.93 -10.30
C GLY A 242 -8.98 6.88 -9.45
N ASN A 243 -9.75 5.96 -8.86
CA ASN A 243 -9.24 4.87 -8.02
C ASN A 243 -9.07 3.55 -8.80
N MET A 244 -9.15 3.59 -10.12
CA MET A 244 -9.04 2.42 -10.98
C MET A 244 -7.91 2.58 -11.98
N ILE A 245 -7.36 1.44 -12.38
CA ILE A 245 -6.34 1.35 -13.42
C ILE A 245 -6.84 0.42 -14.50
N THR A 246 -6.81 0.88 -15.73
CA THR A 246 -7.06 0.03 -16.91
C THR A 246 -5.74 -0.32 -17.57
N VAL A 247 -5.42 -1.60 -17.66
CA VAL A 247 -4.18 -2.09 -18.28
C VAL A 247 -4.44 -2.56 -19.71
N TYR A 248 -3.60 -2.13 -20.63
CA TYR A 248 -3.63 -2.51 -22.05
C TYR A 248 -2.40 -3.39 -22.41
N PRO A 249 -2.59 -4.40 -23.29
CA PRO A 249 -3.79 -4.74 -24.03
C PRO A 249 -4.91 -5.29 -23.15
N THR A 250 -6.16 -4.96 -23.49
CA THR A 250 -7.34 -5.43 -22.76
C THR A 250 -7.65 -6.90 -23.01
N VAL A 251 -7.26 -7.40 -24.19
CA VAL A 251 -7.40 -8.81 -24.55
C VAL A 251 -6.05 -9.49 -24.48
N TRP A 252 -5.93 -10.47 -23.62
CA TRP A 252 -4.72 -11.26 -23.47
C TRP A 252 -4.89 -12.58 -24.23
N ASP A 253 -4.25 -12.68 -25.42
CA ASP A 253 -4.29 -13.90 -26.23
C ASP A 253 -3.85 -15.13 -25.46
N GLY A 254 -4.73 -16.09 -25.28
CA GLY A 254 -4.46 -17.38 -24.68
C GLY A 254 -5.36 -17.76 -23.51
N TYR A 255 -6.01 -16.81 -22.87
CA TYR A 255 -7.02 -17.09 -21.84
C TYR A 255 -8.37 -16.48 -22.25
N ASN A 256 -9.02 -17.05 -23.25
CA ASN A 256 -10.47 -17.06 -23.35
C ASN A 256 -11.01 -18.06 -22.31
N VAL A 257 -10.73 -17.84 -21.05
CA VAL A 257 -11.52 -18.49 -20.03
C VAL A 257 -12.82 -17.69 -19.98
N PRO A 258 -13.97 -18.29 -20.33
CA PRO A 258 -15.24 -17.66 -20.04
C PRO A 258 -15.31 -17.56 -18.52
N TYR A 259 -15.03 -16.38 -18.00
CA TYR A 259 -15.20 -16.11 -16.56
C TYR A 259 -16.69 -16.22 -16.27
N THR A 260 -17.12 -17.37 -15.80
CA THR A 260 -18.36 -17.44 -15.05
C THR A 260 -18.10 -16.77 -13.72
N VAL A 261 -18.98 -15.82 -13.40
CA VAL A 261 -19.00 -15.05 -12.15
C VAL A 261 -19.06 -16.05 -10.98
N GLY A 262 -17.94 -16.59 -10.56
CA GLY A 262 -17.84 -17.64 -9.53
C GLY A 262 -16.50 -18.34 -9.47
N ASP A 263 -15.79 -18.51 -10.58
CA ASP A 263 -14.69 -19.47 -10.63
C ASP A 263 -13.28 -18.87 -10.63
N ILE A 264 -13.09 -17.59 -10.96
CA ILE A 264 -11.79 -16.93 -10.84
C ILE A 264 -12.01 -15.44 -10.55
N MET A 265 -12.23 -15.09 -9.31
CA MET A 265 -12.12 -13.69 -8.91
C MET A 265 -10.65 -13.30 -8.90
N GLY A 266 -10.22 -12.70 -10.01
CA GLY A 266 -9.02 -11.91 -10.08
C GLY A 266 -7.73 -12.69 -10.20
N LEU A 267 -7.29 -12.96 -11.41
CA LEU A 267 -5.87 -13.15 -11.68
C LEU A 267 -5.16 -11.87 -11.21
N CYS A 268 -4.53 -11.93 -10.03
CA CYS A 268 -3.71 -10.84 -9.51
C CYS A 268 -2.35 -10.85 -10.22
N ASP A 269 -2.34 -10.56 -11.52
CA ASP A 269 -1.14 -10.52 -12.36
C ASP A 269 -0.49 -9.14 -12.41
N VAL A 270 -1.14 -8.13 -11.81
CA VAL A 270 -0.66 -6.76 -11.75
C VAL A 270 -0.28 -6.39 -10.33
N LYS A 271 0.96 -5.97 -10.16
CA LYS A 271 1.52 -5.48 -8.91
C LYS A 271 1.79 -3.98 -9.01
N ALA A 272 1.30 -3.22 -8.07
CA ALA A 272 1.57 -1.79 -7.96
C ALA A 272 2.60 -1.53 -6.88
N GLN A 273 3.58 -0.69 -7.19
CA GLN A 273 4.39 0.03 -6.23
C GLN A 273 3.81 1.43 -6.12
N TYR A 274 3.37 1.80 -4.94
CA TYR A 274 2.69 3.07 -4.71
C TYR A 274 3.07 3.67 -3.36
N ILE A 275 2.93 4.99 -3.28
CA ILE A 275 3.05 5.70 -2.01
C ILE A 275 1.67 5.70 -1.38
N ARG A 276 1.59 5.26 -0.13
CA ARG A 276 0.35 5.27 0.63
C ARG A 276 0.25 6.52 1.51
N TYR A 277 -0.97 6.91 1.83
CA TYR A 277 -1.19 7.84 2.93
C TYR A 277 -0.69 7.25 4.26
N PRO A 278 -0.14 8.07 5.16
CA PRO A 278 0.18 7.61 6.50
C PRO A 278 -1.09 7.15 7.23
N ASN A 279 -0.94 6.15 8.09
CA ASN A 279 -2.03 5.69 8.94
C ASN A 279 -2.47 6.82 9.87
N THR A 280 -3.79 6.92 10.10
CA THR A 280 -4.32 7.97 10.98
C THR A 280 -3.84 7.75 12.41
N PRO A 281 -3.08 8.69 12.99
CA PRO A 281 -2.62 8.57 14.36
C PRO A 281 -3.81 8.58 15.32
N ARG A 282 -3.75 7.75 16.35
CA ARG A 282 -4.83 7.64 17.31
C ARG A 282 -4.32 7.40 18.71
N TRP A 283 -4.44 8.40 19.55
CA TRP A 283 -4.26 8.30 20.99
C TRP A 283 -5.51 7.70 21.61
N THR A 284 -5.38 6.58 22.28
CA THR A 284 -6.48 5.82 22.87
C THR A 284 -6.45 5.94 24.37
N TRP A 285 -7.62 5.94 25.02
CA TRP A 285 -7.75 6.15 26.46
C TRP A 285 -8.85 5.30 27.08
N VAL A 286 -8.78 5.23 28.39
CA VAL A 286 -9.83 4.68 29.24
C VAL A 286 -10.18 5.77 30.26
N ASP A 287 -11.46 6.06 30.45
CA ASP A 287 -11.91 7.04 31.43
C ASP A 287 -11.83 6.45 32.84
N LEU A 288 -11.12 7.13 33.72
CA LEU A 288 -11.08 6.81 35.14
C LEU A 288 -12.38 7.22 35.83
N ILE A 289 -12.60 6.73 37.08
CA ILE A 289 -13.81 7.03 37.88
C ILE A 289 -14.03 8.54 38.07
N GLY A 290 -12.95 9.35 37.99
CA GLY A 290 -13.00 10.82 38.02
C GLY A 290 -13.28 11.50 36.67
N GLY A 291 -13.43 10.74 35.57
CA GLY A 291 -13.60 11.29 34.21
C GLY A 291 -12.30 11.71 33.54
N GLU A 292 -11.16 11.46 34.17
CA GLU A 292 -9.86 11.74 33.56
C GLU A 292 -9.46 10.65 32.56
N PRO A 293 -9.05 11.01 31.32
CA PRO A 293 -8.61 10.06 30.32
C PRO A 293 -7.20 9.54 30.63
N LEU A 294 -7.07 8.24 30.85
CA LEU A 294 -5.80 7.54 31.02
C LEU A 294 -5.38 6.89 29.69
N PHE A 295 -4.13 7.12 29.28
CA PHE A 295 -3.58 6.52 28.07
C PHE A 295 -3.62 4.99 28.10
N ASN A 296 -4.08 4.39 27.01
CA ASN A 296 -4.17 2.93 26.81
C ASN A 296 -3.50 2.50 25.50
N ALA A 297 -2.25 2.07 25.57
CA ALA A 297 -1.52 1.57 24.40
C ALA A 297 -1.97 0.17 23.93
N SER A 298 -2.81 -0.52 24.71
CA SER A 298 -3.25 -1.90 24.38
C SER A 298 -4.57 -1.93 23.61
N ALA A 299 -5.14 -0.78 23.29
CA ALA A 299 -6.37 -0.72 22.49
C ALA A 299 -6.09 -1.15 21.04
N ALA A 300 -7.04 -1.88 20.44
CA ALA A 300 -6.88 -2.42 19.09
C ALA A 300 -6.76 -1.34 17.99
N ASP A 301 -7.21 -0.13 18.29
CA ASP A 301 -7.22 1.03 17.40
C ASP A 301 -6.13 2.06 17.73
N TYR A 302 -5.19 1.70 18.61
CA TYR A 302 -4.01 2.51 18.90
C TYR A 302 -3.11 2.63 17.67
N GLN A 303 -2.66 3.85 17.34
CA GLN A 303 -1.76 4.10 16.24
C GLN A 303 -0.84 5.28 16.55
N ASP A 304 0.45 5.03 16.50
CA ASP A 304 1.49 6.06 16.59
C ASP A 304 1.61 6.87 15.29
N PHE A 305 2.31 8.01 15.38
CA PHE A 305 2.70 8.76 14.18
C PHE A 305 3.72 7.97 13.35
N GLU A 306 3.55 7.99 12.05
CA GLU A 306 4.45 7.34 11.09
C GLU A 306 5.58 8.25 10.58
N LEU A 307 5.65 9.48 11.08
CA LEU A 307 6.69 10.44 10.73
C LEU A 307 8.03 10.13 11.42
N PRO A 308 9.18 10.54 10.84
CA PRO A 308 10.49 10.49 11.47
C PRO A 308 10.51 11.19 12.83
N ILE A 309 11.39 10.73 13.72
CA ILE A 309 11.53 11.36 15.05
C ILE A 309 12.08 12.78 14.94
N SER A 310 12.89 13.07 13.93
CA SER A 310 13.44 14.41 13.66
C SER A 310 12.38 15.49 13.52
N ASP A 311 11.19 15.12 13.06
CA ASP A 311 10.12 16.06 12.73
C ASP A 311 9.13 16.27 13.88
N GLU A 312 9.45 15.73 15.07
CA GLU A 312 8.64 15.93 16.28
C GLU A 312 8.42 17.41 16.63
N PRO A 313 9.44 18.29 16.58
CA PRO A 313 9.22 19.71 16.85
C PRO A 313 8.24 20.37 15.89
N SER A 314 8.38 20.12 14.58
CA SER A 314 7.48 20.65 13.55
C SER A 314 6.06 20.10 13.70
N LEU A 315 5.90 18.83 14.05
CA LEU A 315 4.61 18.23 14.34
C LEU A 315 3.92 18.86 15.55
N VAL A 316 4.67 19.05 16.65
CA VAL A 316 4.17 19.71 17.85
C VAL A 316 3.75 21.15 17.55
N ALA A 317 4.57 21.89 16.79
CA ALA A 317 4.25 23.27 16.38
C ALA A 317 2.96 23.34 15.56
N LYS A 318 2.79 22.45 14.58
CA LYS A 318 1.55 22.35 13.77
C LYS A 318 0.32 22.00 14.62
N ILE A 319 0.42 21.05 15.53
CA ILE A 319 -0.68 20.73 16.44
C ILE A 319 -1.01 21.93 17.33
N CYS A 320 0.00 22.64 17.85
CA CYS A 320 -0.20 23.85 18.67
C CYS A 320 -0.90 24.98 17.89
N GLN A 321 -0.66 25.12 16.59
CA GLN A 321 -1.40 26.08 15.75
C GLN A 321 -2.90 25.78 15.76
N TYR A 322 -3.31 24.52 15.52
CA TYR A 322 -4.71 24.14 15.52
C TYR A 322 -5.35 24.33 16.91
N VAL A 323 -4.65 23.88 17.94
CA VAL A 323 -5.08 24.04 19.33
C VAL A 323 -5.20 25.52 19.72
N GLY A 324 -4.22 26.35 19.35
CA GLY A 324 -4.23 27.79 19.64
C GLY A 324 -5.43 28.53 19.02
N ILE A 325 -5.86 28.11 17.83
CA ILE A 325 -7.08 28.62 17.19
C ILE A 325 -8.33 28.25 18.00
N GLU A 326 -8.40 27.00 18.46
CA GLU A 326 -9.55 26.49 19.20
C GLU A 326 -9.70 27.17 20.57
N ILE A 327 -8.63 27.19 21.36
CA ILE A 327 -8.63 27.78 22.71
C ILE A 327 -8.56 29.32 22.70
N ARG A 328 -8.41 29.92 21.50
CA ARG A 328 -8.26 31.39 21.30
C ARG A 328 -7.10 32.01 22.10
N GLU A 329 -6.02 31.22 22.27
CA GLU A 329 -4.80 31.67 22.92
C GLU A 329 -3.77 32.17 21.89
N PRO A 330 -3.61 33.50 21.73
CA PRO A 330 -2.74 34.05 20.71
C PRO A 330 -1.25 33.68 20.90
N GLU A 331 -0.83 33.40 22.12
CA GLU A 331 0.56 33.03 22.42
C GLU A 331 0.89 31.63 21.90
N VAL A 332 -0.03 30.65 22.01
CA VAL A 332 0.12 29.30 21.50
C VAL A 332 0.11 29.28 19.97
N LEU A 333 -0.79 30.09 19.38
CA LEU A 333 -0.84 30.27 17.93
C LEU A 333 0.44 30.92 17.40
N ALA A 334 0.94 31.97 18.07
CA ALA A 334 2.16 32.65 17.70
C ALA A 334 3.41 31.76 17.81
N PHE A 335 3.47 30.90 18.80
CA PHE A 335 4.53 29.88 18.90
C PHE A 335 4.52 28.96 17.67
N GLY A 336 3.38 28.37 17.33
CA GLY A 336 3.28 27.48 16.18
C GLY A 336 3.62 28.18 14.85
N GLN A 337 3.16 29.41 14.64
CA GLN A 337 3.47 30.20 13.44
C GLN A 337 4.95 30.62 13.38
N GLY A 338 5.56 30.88 14.53
CA GLY A 338 6.98 31.22 14.62
C GLY A 338 7.88 30.07 14.18
N GLU A 339 7.61 28.87 14.66
CA GLU A 339 8.35 27.68 14.27
C GLU A 339 8.17 27.36 12.77
N GLU A 340 6.95 27.42 12.25
CA GLU A 340 6.70 27.18 10.82
C GLU A 340 7.44 28.19 9.92
N THR A 341 7.52 29.45 10.35
CA THR A 341 8.25 30.48 9.61
C THR A 341 9.76 30.22 9.64
N SER A 342 10.28 29.74 10.76
CA SER A 342 11.68 29.35 10.91
C SER A 342 12.03 28.18 9.99
N ASP A 343 11.23 27.13 10.00
CA ASP A 343 11.41 25.94 9.13
C ASP A 343 11.37 26.33 7.63
N THR A 344 10.45 27.22 7.25
CA THR A 344 10.34 27.68 5.87
C THR A 344 11.55 28.53 5.45
N GLN A 345 12.14 29.30 6.35
CA GLN A 345 13.35 30.09 6.06
C GLN A 345 14.59 29.20 5.93
N GLU A 346 14.70 28.14 6.71
CA GLU A 346 15.82 27.19 6.62
C GLU A 346 15.76 26.36 5.33
N THR A 347 14.56 26.08 4.82
CA THR A 347 14.35 25.31 3.58
C THR A 347 14.36 26.18 2.31
N SER A 348 14.28 27.50 2.42
CA SER A 348 14.29 28.44 1.28
C SER A 348 15.72 28.91 0.91
#